data_776ec24c1d6ced5093d1e45958a5e3b1
#
_entry.id   776ec24c1d6ced5093d1e45958a5e3b1
#
_cell.length_a   1.000
_cell.length_b   1.000
_cell.length_c   1.000
_cell.angle_alpha   90.00
_cell.angle_beta   90.00
_cell.angle_gamma   90.00
#
_symmetry.space_group_name_H-M   'P 1'
#
loop_
_entity.id
_entity.type
_entity.pdbx_description
1 polymer ?
#
loop_
_entity_poly.entity_id
_entity_poly.type
_entity_poly.pdbx_seq_one_letter_code
_entity_poly.pdbx_strand_id
1 'polypeptide(L)'
;MEKISPNRKKNNRDTRGKNQKSDIFYEKQFAEKRKTDYYCFRKRISEKETVMKKILSGIVFALVLFTGMELQAQWVDQVTLYVPPRILDLLHVFSLDIGGGPAARAELRLTHAVQVGGGFGYTANLVKDTNRQYGYAMQNGWSGFLPGIAAEDTERRPTSSLVQEYWINMEGFPNPAEPIYDLRKGARDYWEIGGTLGLGLIEARVSIHPVDILDAVLGFFFIDIKGDDLTFENFK
;
A
#
# COMPACT_ATOMS: atom_id res chain seq x y z
N MET A 1 53.47 -39.34 97.40
CA MET A 1 52.98 -40.37 96.39
C MET A 1 51.50 -40.16 96.28
N GLU A 2 51.10 -39.48 95.25
CA GLU A 2 49.69 -39.11 95.00
C GLU A 2 49.09 -40.01 93.89
N LYS A 3 48.08 -40.84 94.25
CA LYS A 3 47.41 -41.76 93.31
C LYS A 3 46.46 -40.98 92.41
N ILE A 4 46.80 -40.79 91.19
CA ILE A 4 45.96 -40.23 90.10
C ILE A 4 44.88 -41.23 89.79
N SER A 5 43.63 -40.85 90.01
CA SER A 5 42.40 -41.63 89.69
C SER A 5 42.14 -41.80 88.17
N PRO A 6 41.87 -43.02 87.63
CA PRO A 6 41.68 -43.26 86.21
C PRO A 6 40.30 -42.86 85.68
N ASN A 7 39.44 -42.16 86.47
CA ASN A 7 38.05 -42.00 86.10
C ASN A 7 37.70 -40.73 85.25
N ARG A 8 38.66 -39.83 85.01
CA ARG A 8 38.44 -38.56 84.36
C ARG A 8 38.44 -38.64 82.79
N LYS A 9 38.99 -39.72 82.22
CA LYS A 9 39.07 -39.87 80.74
C LYS A 9 37.83 -40.50 80.07
N LYS A 10 36.99 -41.22 80.82
CA LYS A 10 35.76 -41.81 80.24
C LYS A 10 34.64 -40.84 79.99
N ASN A 11 34.47 -39.81 80.85
CA ASN A 11 33.38 -38.87 80.75
C ASN A 11 33.50 -37.83 79.60
N ASN A 12 34.76 -37.63 79.12
CA ASN A 12 34.98 -36.66 77.99
C ASN A 12 34.75 -37.29 76.60
N ARG A 13 34.73 -38.62 76.49
CA ARG A 13 34.46 -39.31 75.19
C ARG A 13 32.94 -39.41 74.91
N ASP A 14 32.12 -39.60 75.93
CA ASP A 14 30.67 -39.72 75.80
C ASP A 14 29.98 -38.40 75.46
N THR A 15 30.44 -37.25 75.98
CA THR A 15 29.92 -35.93 75.66
C THR A 15 30.26 -35.48 74.26
N ARG A 16 31.45 -35.88 73.75
CA ARG A 16 31.90 -35.56 72.39
C ARG A 16 31.12 -36.35 71.33
N GLY A 17 30.74 -37.59 71.59
CA GLY A 17 29.92 -38.43 70.71
C GLY A 17 28.45 -38.00 70.64
N LYS A 18 27.92 -37.45 71.74
CA LYS A 18 26.54 -36.93 71.73
C LYS A 18 26.41 -35.64 70.95
N ASN A 19 27.36 -34.69 71.08
CA ASN A 19 27.32 -33.44 70.30
C ASN A 19 27.52 -33.70 68.81
N GLN A 20 28.37 -34.65 68.40
CA GLN A 20 28.61 -34.98 67.02
C GLN A 20 27.37 -35.61 66.35
N LYS A 21 26.56 -36.38 67.08
CA LYS A 21 25.30 -36.94 66.56
C LYS A 21 24.21 -35.86 66.43
N SER A 22 24.16 -34.89 67.32
CA SER A 22 23.21 -33.78 67.24
C SER A 22 23.55 -32.90 66.04
N ASP A 23 24.81 -32.56 65.81
CA ASP A 23 25.24 -31.74 64.68
C ASP A 23 24.93 -32.40 63.30
N ILE A 24 25.13 -33.70 63.16
CA ILE A 24 24.77 -34.45 61.97
C ILE A 24 23.25 -34.49 61.77
N PHE A 25 22.46 -34.56 62.84
CA PHE A 25 21.01 -34.53 62.78
C PHE A 25 20.48 -33.16 62.32
N TYR A 26 21.02 -32.07 62.85
CA TYR A 26 20.68 -30.72 62.42
C TYR A 26 21.07 -30.43 60.97
N GLU A 27 22.27 -30.88 60.56
CA GLU A 27 22.70 -30.72 59.14
C GLU A 27 21.77 -31.47 58.17
N LYS A 28 21.33 -32.69 58.50
CA LYS A 28 20.36 -33.42 57.69
C LYS A 28 19.03 -32.69 57.57
N GLN A 29 18.48 -32.17 58.68
CA GLN A 29 17.25 -31.40 58.68
C GLN A 29 17.38 -30.12 57.84
N PHE A 30 18.47 -29.40 57.95
CA PHE A 30 18.73 -28.19 57.17
C PHE A 30 18.90 -28.53 55.68
N ALA A 31 19.52 -29.66 55.35
CA ALA A 31 19.66 -30.11 53.97
C ALA A 31 18.34 -30.52 53.34
N GLU A 32 17.47 -31.16 54.12
CA GLU A 32 16.14 -31.59 53.65
C GLU A 32 15.22 -30.38 53.50
N LYS A 33 15.25 -29.40 54.42
CA LYS A 33 14.52 -28.15 54.30
C LYS A 33 14.95 -27.32 53.08
N ARG A 34 16.27 -27.22 52.80
CA ARG A 34 16.78 -26.54 51.60
C ARG A 34 16.30 -27.21 50.30
N LYS A 35 16.22 -28.54 50.25
CA LYS A 35 15.69 -29.28 49.12
C LYS A 35 14.21 -28.95 48.90
N THR A 36 13.40 -28.96 49.97
CA THR A 36 11.97 -28.66 49.91
C THR A 36 11.71 -27.22 49.44
N ASP A 37 12.44 -26.25 49.98
CA ASP A 37 12.35 -24.85 49.61
C ASP A 37 12.76 -24.64 48.11
N TYR A 38 13.79 -25.35 47.65
CA TYR A 38 14.20 -25.30 46.28
C TYR A 38 13.14 -25.91 45.32
N TYR A 39 12.51 -27.01 45.70
CA TYR A 39 11.43 -27.60 44.89
C TYR A 39 10.19 -26.71 44.84
N CYS A 40 9.80 -26.10 45.95
CA CYS A 40 8.70 -25.13 46.01
C CYS A 40 8.99 -23.89 45.14
N PHE A 41 10.21 -23.36 45.22
CA PHE A 41 10.64 -22.22 44.41
C PHE A 41 10.62 -22.57 42.90
N ARG A 42 11.19 -23.70 42.51
CA ARG A 42 11.23 -24.16 41.11
C ARG A 42 9.82 -24.41 40.55
N LYS A 43 8.91 -24.99 41.35
CA LYS A 43 7.52 -25.20 40.97
C LYS A 43 6.80 -23.87 40.74
N ARG A 44 7.01 -22.89 41.61
CA ARG A 44 6.41 -21.54 41.48
C ARG A 44 6.91 -20.79 40.22
N ILE A 45 8.16 -20.95 39.86
CA ILE A 45 8.71 -20.39 38.60
C ILE A 45 8.06 -21.07 37.39
N SER A 46 8.00 -22.41 37.38
CA SER A 46 7.39 -23.18 36.28
C SER A 46 5.91 -22.83 36.07
N GLU A 47 5.16 -22.64 37.15
CA GLU A 47 3.76 -22.22 37.08
C GLU A 47 3.62 -20.81 36.48
N LYS A 48 4.48 -19.86 36.87
CA LYS A 48 4.50 -18.50 36.29
C LYS A 48 4.87 -18.51 34.81
N GLU A 49 5.86 -19.31 34.41
CA GLU A 49 6.22 -19.46 32.99
C GLU A 49 5.09 -20.03 32.15
N THR A 50 4.34 -21.00 32.71
CA THR A 50 3.20 -21.62 32.02
C THR A 50 2.04 -20.62 31.86
N VAL A 51 1.76 -19.81 32.88
CA VAL A 51 0.75 -18.77 32.82
C VAL A 51 1.15 -17.70 31.83
N MET A 52 2.42 -17.26 31.84
CA MET A 52 2.92 -16.25 30.91
C MET A 52 2.85 -16.71 29.47
N LYS A 53 3.20 -17.98 29.18
CA LYS A 53 3.06 -18.57 27.83
C LYS A 53 1.60 -18.61 27.35
N LYS A 54 0.65 -18.93 28.22
CA LYS A 54 -0.78 -18.90 27.90
C LYS A 54 -1.30 -17.49 27.61
N ILE A 55 -0.89 -16.51 28.39
CA ILE A 55 -1.25 -15.10 28.16
C ILE A 55 -0.66 -14.61 26.83
N LEU A 56 0.63 -14.88 26.58
CA LEU A 56 1.29 -14.50 25.34
C LEU A 56 0.64 -15.16 24.11
N SER A 57 0.31 -16.44 24.20
CA SER A 57 -0.42 -17.17 23.15
C SER A 57 -1.82 -16.57 22.89
N GLY A 58 -2.53 -16.16 23.94
CA GLY A 58 -3.82 -15.49 23.82
C GLY A 58 -3.72 -14.11 23.15
N ILE A 59 -2.69 -13.34 23.47
CA ILE A 59 -2.43 -12.04 22.85
C ILE A 59 -2.09 -12.20 21.36
N VAL A 60 -1.21 -13.15 21.01
CA VAL A 60 -0.87 -13.43 19.62
C VAL A 60 -2.10 -13.89 18.82
N PHE A 61 -2.92 -14.76 19.39
CA PHE A 61 -4.15 -15.22 18.75
C PHE A 61 -5.17 -14.08 18.54
N ALA A 62 -5.33 -13.21 19.54
CA ALA A 62 -6.18 -12.01 19.42
C ALA A 62 -5.66 -11.05 18.34
N LEU A 63 -4.34 -10.82 18.26
CA LEU A 63 -3.71 -10.00 17.22
C LEU A 63 -3.95 -10.57 15.83
N VAL A 64 -3.83 -11.88 15.64
CA VAL A 64 -4.11 -12.55 14.36
C VAL A 64 -5.58 -12.43 13.97
N LEU A 65 -6.52 -12.53 14.91
CA LEU A 65 -7.94 -12.32 14.63
C LEU A 65 -8.24 -10.87 14.26
N PHE A 66 -7.63 -9.88 14.93
CA PHE A 66 -7.83 -8.47 14.61
C PHE A 66 -7.31 -8.10 13.22
N THR A 67 -6.12 -8.55 12.85
CA THR A 67 -5.56 -8.32 11.50
C THR A 67 -6.35 -9.06 10.41
N GLY A 68 -6.94 -10.20 10.73
CA GLY A 68 -7.78 -10.97 9.80
C GLY A 68 -9.11 -10.29 9.44
N MET A 69 -9.66 -9.45 10.31
CA MET A 69 -10.94 -8.77 10.05
C MET A 69 -10.82 -7.64 9.02
N GLU A 70 -9.73 -6.87 9.04
CA GLU A 70 -9.51 -5.82 8.03
C GLU A 70 -9.21 -6.41 6.64
N LEU A 71 -8.45 -7.51 6.58
CA LEU A 71 -8.18 -8.24 5.33
C LEU A 71 -9.46 -8.83 4.71
N GLN A 72 -10.42 -9.30 5.52
CA GLN A 72 -11.67 -9.85 5.01
C GLN A 72 -12.59 -8.80 4.37
N ALA A 73 -12.65 -7.58 4.91
CA ALA A 73 -13.43 -6.50 4.33
C ALA A 73 -12.91 -6.16 2.93
N GLN A 74 -11.61 -6.02 2.78
CA GLN A 74 -10.95 -5.71 1.50
C GLN A 74 -11.13 -6.81 0.45
N TRP A 75 -11.12 -8.08 0.85
CA TRP A 75 -11.38 -9.22 -0.04
C TRP A 75 -12.82 -9.27 -0.56
N VAL A 76 -13.79 -8.95 0.28
CA VAL A 76 -15.21 -8.88 -0.12
C VAL A 76 -15.42 -7.77 -1.14
N ASP A 77 -14.80 -6.60 -0.95
CA ASP A 77 -14.83 -5.50 -1.92
C ASP A 77 -14.26 -5.95 -3.26
N GLN A 78 -13.07 -6.52 -3.26
CA GLN A 78 -12.39 -6.98 -4.48
C GLN A 78 -13.19 -8.05 -5.24
N VAL A 79 -13.79 -9.00 -4.55
CA VAL A 79 -14.56 -10.07 -5.21
C VAL A 79 -15.92 -9.58 -5.70
N THR A 80 -16.63 -8.79 -4.90
CA THR A 80 -17.99 -8.33 -5.24
C THR A 80 -17.97 -7.24 -6.31
N LEU A 81 -16.99 -6.35 -6.26
CA LEU A 81 -16.84 -5.25 -7.21
C LEU A 81 -15.86 -5.58 -8.34
N TYR A 82 -15.40 -6.83 -8.47
CA TYR A 82 -14.40 -7.22 -9.47
C TYR A 82 -14.81 -6.91 -10.91
N VAL A 83 -16.05 -7.23 -11.28
CA VAL A 83 -16.51 -7.06 -12.67
C VAL A 83 -16.66 -5.59 -13.08
N PRO A 84 -17.27 -4.70 -12.29
CA PRO A 84 -17.40 -3.29 -12.66
C PRO A 84 -16.07 -2.57 -12.91
N PRO A 85 -15.02 -2.67 -12.07
CA PRO A 85 -13.70 -2.10 -12.35
C PRO A 85 -13.11 -2.62 -13.68
N ARG A 86 -13.17 -3.92 -13.94
CA ARG A 86 -12.60 -4.50 -15.19
C ARG A 86 -13.27 -3.94 -16.45
N ILE A 87 -14.58 -3.69 -16.41
CA ILE A 87 -15.28 -3.05 -17.54
C ILE A 87 -14.82 -1.59 -17.69
N LEU A 88 -14.67 -0.87 -16.58
CA LEU A 88 -14.19 0.50 -16.60
C LEU A 88 -12.75 0.60 -17.12
N ASP A 89 -11.86 -0.27 -16.66
CA ASP A 89 -10.46 -0.32 -17.13
C ASP A 89 -10.39 -0.52 -18.66
N LEU A 90 -11.20 -1.44 -19.19
CA LEU A 90 -11.29 -1.64 -20.65
C LEU A 90 -11.80 -0.40 -21.40
N LEU A 91 -12.69 0.38 -20.77
CA LEU A 91 -13.16 1.63 -21.37
C LEU A 91 -12.09 2.73 -21.31
N HIS A 92 -11.17 2.68 -20.36
CA HIS A 92 -10.07 3.67 -20.22
C HIS A 92 -8.92 3.43 -21.22
N VAL A 93 -8.83 2.24 -21.79
CA VAL A 93 -7.78 1.87 -22.78
C VAL A 93 -7.71 2.85 -23.94
N PHE A 94 -8.82 3.44 -24.35
CA PHE A 94 -8.85 4.37 -25.48
C PHE A 94 -9.61 5.66 -25.17
N SER A 95 -9.16 6.76 -25.75
CA SER A 95 -9.83 8.06 -25.73
C SER A 95 -10.33 8.44 -27.13
N LEU A 96 -11.45 9.14 -27.15
CA LEU A 96 -12.07 9.66 -28.36
C LEU A 96 -12.68 11.02 -28.07
N ASP A 97 -12.16 12.08 -28.67
CA ASP A 97 -12.76 13.40 -28.67
C ASP A 97 -13.23 13.73 -30.08
N ILE A 98 -14.47 14.17 -30.21
CA ILE A 98 -15.00 14.65 -31.49
C ILE A 98 -15.53 16.05 -31.28
N GLY A 99 -14.99 17.00 -32.04
CA GLY A 99 -15.27 18.42 -31.90
C GLY A 99 -15.86 19.06 -33.15
N GLY A 100 -16.69 20.05 -32.91
CA GLY A 100 -17.19 20.95 -33.90
C GLY A 100 -16.70 22.37 -33.66
N GLY A 101 -16.15 23.02 -34.69
CA GLY A 101 -15.63 24.38 -34.63
C GLY A 101 -14.43 24.58 -35.56
N PRO A 102 -13.98 25.83 -35.74
CA PRO A 102 -12.86 26.11 -36.62
C PRO A 102 -11.58 25.44 -36.11
N ALA A 103 -11.02 24.54 -36.91
CA ALA A 103 -9.80 23.83 -36.60
C ALA A 103 -8.95 23.57 -37.84
N ALA A 104 -7.65 23.75 -37.69
CA ALA A 104 -6.64 23.35 -38.66
C ALA A 104 -5.47 22.73 -37.89
N ARG A 105 -5.53 21.41 -37.64
CA ARG A 105 -4.58 20.70 -36.79
C ARG A 105 -4.29 19.32 -37.38
N ALA A 106 -3.02 18.93 -37.33
CA ALA A 106 -2.59 17.57 -37.65
C ALA A 106 -1.43 17.19 -36.73
N GLU A 107 -1.70 16.25 -35.83
CA GLU A 107 -0.74 15.83 -34.78
C GLU A 107 -0.69 14.32 -34.72
N LEU A 108 0.51 13.77 -34.54
CA LEU A 108 0.76 12.38 -34.22
C LEU A 108 1.61 12.32 -32.95
N ARG A 109 1.30 11.36 -32.09
CA ARG A 109 1.92 11.22 -30.77
C ARG A 109 2.18 9.76 -30.49
N LEU A 110 3.42 9.45 -30.07
CA LEU A 110 3.79 8.16 -29.50
C LEU A 110 3.93 8.24 -27.98
N THR A 111 4.29 9.39 -27.47
CA THR A 111 4.25 9.85 -26.07
C THR A 111 4.29 11.36 -26.13
N HIS A 112 4.03 12.08 -25.02
CA HIS A 112 4.20 13.53 -25.01
C HIS A 112 5.65 14.00 -25.28
N ALA A 113 6.66 13.12 -25.03
CA ALA A 113 8.05 13.41 -25.41
C ALA A 113 8.31 13.25 -26.92
N VAL A 114 7.53 12.38 -27.61
CA VAL A 114 7.75 12.06 -29.02
C VAL A 114 6.45 12.31 -29.78
N GLN A 115 6.29 13.50 -30.23
CA GLN A 115 5.13 13.96 -31.00
C GLN A 115 5.59 14.83 -32.15
N VAL A 116 4.78 14.88 -33.19
CA VAL A 116 5.03 15.63 -34.42
C VAL A 116 3.77 16.22 -34.97
N GLY A 117 3.85 17.40 -35.51
CA GLY A 117 2.73 18.13 -36.10
C GLY A 117 2.34 19.37 -35.31
N GLY A 118 1.14 19.83 -35.47
CA GLY A 118 0.64 21.00 -34.78
C GLY A 118 -0.55 21.62 -35.48
N GLY A 119 -0.97 22.78 -35.00
CA GLY A 119 -2.07 23.51 -35.54
C GLY A 119 -2.79 24.37 -34.50
N PHE A 120 -3.97 24.78 -34.82
CA PHE A 120 -4.83 25.54 -33.92
C PHE A 120 -6.27 25.05 -34.03
N GLY A 121 -7.06 25.28 -32.97
CA GLY A 121 -8.46 24.97 -32.96
C GLY A 121 -9.23 25.74 -31.90
N TYR A 122 -10.51 25.99 -32.21
CA TYR A 122 -11.50 26.44 -31.27
C TYR A 122 -12.77 25.59 -31.47
N THR A 123 -12.86 24.53 -30.66
CA THR A 123 -13.85 23.47 -30.87
C THR A 123 -14.64 23.15 -29.60
N ALA A 124 -15.94 22.83 -29.83
CA ALA A 124 -16.78 22.24 -28.80
C ALA A 124 -16.70 20.71 -28.97
N ASN A 125 -16.12 20.00 -27.99
CA ASN A 125 -15.80 18.60 -28.08
C ASN A 125 -16.73 17.76 -27.22
N LEU A 126 -17.19 16.62 -27.77
CA LEU A 126 -17.62 15.49 -27.00
C LEU A 126 -16.38 14.71 -26.58
N VAL A 127 -16.14 14.63 -25.29
CA VAL A 127 -14.93 14.09 -24.70
C VAL A 127 -15.22 12.74 -24.10
N LYS A 128 -14.45 11.74 -24.48
CA LYS A 128 -14.27 10.48 -23.77
C LYS A 128 -12.78 10.28 -23.57
N ASP A 129 -12.28 10.51 -22.36
CA ASP A 129 -10.85 10.48 -22.05
C ASP A 129 -10.55 9.57 -20.85
N THR A 130 -9.27 9.31 -20.58
CA THR A 130 -8.80 8.57 -19.41
C THR A 130 -9.34 9.18 -18.10
N ASN A 131 -9.11 8.52 -16.96
CA ASN A 131 -9.51 8.97 -15.63
C ASN A 131 -11.01 9.33 -15.52
N ARG A 132 -11.88 8.54 -16.20
CA ARG A 132 -13.36 8.66 -16.17
C ARG A 132 -13.88 10.01 -16.65
N GLN A 133 -13.18 10.64 -17.58
CA GLN A 133 -13.63 11.90 -18.18
C GLN A 133 -14.61 11.63 -19.31
N TYR A 134 -15.87 11.98 -19.10
CA TYR A 134 -16.94 11.85 -20.10
C TYR A 134 -17.81 13.11 -20.10
N GLY A 135 -18.01 13.70 -21.27
CA GLY A 135 -18.90 14.85 -21.36
C GLY A 135 -18.56 15.82 -22.48
N TYR A 136 -18.80 17.09 -22.24
CA TYR A 136 -18.59 18.16 -23.19
C TYR A 136 -17.57 19.17 -22.65
N ALA A 137 -16.69 19.64 -23.54
CA ALA A 137 -15.74 20.69 -23.21
C ALA A 137 -15.49 21.60 -24.42
N MET A 138 -15.21 22.86 -24.14
CA MET A 138 -14.65 23.79 -25.13
C MET A 138 -13.14 23.65 -25.08
N GLN A 139 -12.51 23.49 -26.24
CA GLN A 139 -11.06 23.49 -26.38
C GLN A 139 -10.63 24.61 -27.29
N ASN A 140 -9.63 25.39 -26.83
CA ASN A 140 -9.07 26.50 -27.56
C ASN A 140 -7.55 26.45 -27.45
N GLY A 141 -6.85 26.77 -28.53
CA GLY A 141 -5.41 26.92 -28.49
C GLY A 141 -4.69 26.54 -29.76
N TRP A 142 -3.38 26.60 -29.66
CA TRP A 142 -2.46 26.20 -30.74
C TRP A 142 -1.37 25.27 -30.18
N SER A 143 -0.74 24.54 -31.07
CA SER A 143 0.31 23.59 -30.74
C SER A 143 1.31 23.48 -31.89
N GLY A 144 2.55 23.18 -31.55
CA GLY A 144 3.62 22.87 -32.48
C GLY A 144 4.58 21.87 -31.85
N PHE A 145 4.71 20.69 -32.47
CA PHE A 145 5.44 19.57 -31.93
C PHE A 145 6.51 19.06 -32.85
N LEU A 146 7.72 18.89 -32.29
CA LEU A 146 8.81 18.12 -32.87
C LEU A 146 9.29 17.11 -31.82
N PRO A 147 9.88 15.97 -32.22
CA PRO A 147 10.37 14.99 -31.25
C PRO A 147 11.31 15.63 -30.20
N GLY A 148 10.91 15.58 -28.93
CA GLY A 148 11.65 16.21 -27.82
C GLY A 148 11.41 17.70 -27.61
N ILE A 149 10.63 18.37 -28.46
CA ILE A 149 10.33 19.80 -28.33
C ILE A 149 8.82 20.00 -28.54
N ALA A 150 8.16 20.58 -27.57
CA ALA A 150 6.77 20.96 -27.63
C ALA A 150 6.62 22.47 -27.39
N ALA A 151 5.80 23.13 -28.17
CA ALA A 151 5.31 24.47 -27.93
C ALA A 151 3.81 24.40 -28.01
N GLU A 152 3.13 24.68 -26.89
CA GLU A 152 1.69 24.51 -26.78
C GLU A 152 1.11 25.61 -25.88
N ASP A 153 0.02 26.21 -26.34
CA ASP A 153 -0.88 27.03 -25.52
C ASP A 153 -2.30 26.57 -25.77
N THR A 154 -2.77 25.65 -24.93
CA THR A 154 -4.05 24.99 -25.08
C THR A 154 -4.84 25.05 -23.77
N GLU A 155 -6.08 25.47 -23.88
CA GLU A 155 -7.04 25.51 -22.77
C GLU A 155 -8.23 24.59 -23.06
N ARG A 156 -8.61 23.78 -22.06
CA ARG A 156 -9.85 23.01 -22.05
C ARG A 156 -10.76 23.50 -20.93
N ARG A 157 -11.94 23.99 -21.28
CA ARG A 157 -12.99 24.41 -20.34
C ARG A 157 -14.16 23.45 -20.39
N PRO A 158 -14.40 22.67 -19.33
CA PRO A 158 -15.50 21.73 -19.30
C PRO A 158 -16.85 22.44 -19.20
N THR A 159 -17.83 21.87 -19.87
CA THR A 159 -19.23 22.17 -19.66
C THR A 159 -19.92 21.09 -18.81
N SER A 160 -19.24 19.95 -18.62
CA SER A 160 -19.67 18.82 -17.79
C SER A 160 -18.74 18.66 -16.59
N SER A 161 -19.30 18.33 -15.43
CA SER A 161 -18.55 18.12 -14.17
C SER A 161 -17.58 16.91 -14.19
N LEU A 162 -17.74 16.00 -15.16
CA LEU A 162 -16.88 14.82 -15.28
C LEU A 162 -15.65 15.03 -16.18
N VAL A 163 -15.53 16.20 -16.81
CA VAL A 163 -14.36 16.55 -17.62
C VAL A 163 -13.50 17.52 -16.83
N GLN A 164 -12.20 17.28 -16.82
CA GLN A 164 -11.26 18.14 -16.08
C GLN A 164 -10.90 19.36 -16.92
N GLU A 165 -10.86 20.51 -16.23
CA GLU A 165 -10.33 21.75 -16.76
C GLU A 165 -8.81 21.72 -16.73
N TYR A 166 -8.18 22.20 -17.79
CA TYR A 166 -6.75 22.45 -17.80
C TYR A 166 -6.38 23.61 -18.72
N TRP A 167 -5.29 24.24 -18.38
CA TRP A 167 -4.58 25.17 -19.26
C TRP A 167 -3.10 24.81 -19.25
N ILE A 168 -2.55 24.64 -20.45
CA ILE A 168 -1.14 24.35 -20.69
C ILE A 168 -0.55 25.49 -21.50
N ASN A 169 0.48 26.09 -20.98
CA ASN A 169 1.35 26.99 -21.72
C ASN A 169 2.79 26.51 -21.47
N MET A 170 3.37 25.87 -22.46
CA MET A 170 4.70 25.27 -22.32
C MET A 170 5.52 25.44 -23.58
N GLU A 171 6.81 25.63 -23.39
CA GLU A 171 7.81 25.58 -24.44
C GLU A 171 9.00 24.73 -23.98
N GLY A 172 9.39 23.75 -24.79
CA GLY A 172 10.53 22.89 -24.52
C GLY A 172 10.19 21.41 -24.38
N PHE A 173 10.93 20.70 -23.53
CA PHE A 173 10.71 19.26 -23.32
C PHE A 173 9.56 19.03 -22.33
N PRO A 174 8.53 18.24 -22.70
CA PRO A 174 7.43 17.92 -21.78
C PRO A 174 7.92 17.13 -20.58
N ASN A 175 7.68 17.65 -19.37
CA ASN A 175 8.15 17.02 -18.14
C ASN A 175 7.10 16.04 -17.62
N PRO A 176 7.39 14.72 -17.51
CA PRO A 176 6.45 13.73 -17.01
C PRO A 176 6.06 13.91 -15.53
N ALA A 177 6.82 14.72 -14.78
CA ALA A 177 6.53 14.97 -13.36
C ALA A 177 5.55 16.14 -13.14
N GLU A 178 5.01 16.74 -14.19
CA GLU A 178 4.01 17.80 -14.06
C GLU A 178 2.66 17.22 -13.58
N PRO A 179 1.93 17.95 -12.73
CA PRO A 179 0.66 17.48 -12.17
C PRO A 179 -0.41 17.11 -13.22
N ILE A 180 -0.32 17.71 -14.42
CA ILE A 180 -1.25 17.42 -15.52
C ILE A 180 -1.10 16.00 -16.06
N TYR A 181 0.08 15.36 -15.86
CA TYR A 181 0.39 14.00 -16.27
C TYR A 181 0.32 13.00 -15.11
N ASP A 182 -0.26 13.37 -13.97
CA ASP A 182 -0.48 12.42 -12.86
C ASP A 182 -1.37 11.26 -13.32
N LEU A 183 -0.91 10.03 -13.09
CA LEU A 183 -1.61 8.82 -13.56
C LEU A 183 -3.00 8.64 -12.99
N ARG A 184 -3.28 9.19 -11.78
CA ARG A 184 -4.55 9.03 -11.07
C ARG A 184 -5.49 10.20 -11.25
N LYS A 185 -4.93 11.41 -11.32
CA LYS A 185 -5.70 12.66 -11.25
C LYS A 185 -5.36 13.63 -12.38
N GLY A 186 -4.39 13.29 -13.23
CA GLY A 186 -3.99 14.16 -14.32
C GLY A 186 -5.06 14.25 -15.39
N ALA A 187 -5.14 15.41 -16.02
CA ALA A 187 -6.04 15.64 -17.14
C ALA A 187 -5.55 15.04 -18.45
N ARG A 188 -4.28 14.65 -18.51
CA ARG A 188 -3.64 14.01 -19.67
C ARG A 188 -2.78 12.84 -19.27
N ASP A 189 -2.68 11.83 -20.14
CA ASP A 189 -1.75 10.72 -19.98
C ASP A 189 -0.47 11.01 -20.76
N TYR A 190 0.68 11.02 -20.05
CA TYR A 190 1.99 11.25 -20.66
C TYR A 190 2.38 10.20 -21.72
N TRP A 191 1.95 8.96 -21.51
CA TRP A 191 2.30 7.81 -22.33
C TRP A 191 1.30 7.52 -23.45
N GLU A 192 0.32 8.37 -23.66
CA GLU A 192 -0.70 8.15 -24.70
C GLU A 192 -0.09 8.05 -26.10
N ILE A 193 -0.61 7.10 -26.88
CA ILE A 193 -0.31 6.94 -28.30
C ILE A 193 -1.54 7.36 -29.09
N GLY A 194 -1.43 8.34 -29.94
CA GLY A 194 -2.60 8.83 -30.64
C GLY A 194 -2.32 9.94 -31.64
N GLY A 195 -3.38 10.60 -32.03
CA GLY A 195 -3.31 11.74 -32.93
C GLY A 195 -4.55 12.60 -32.92
N THR A 196 -4.40 13.80 -33.42
CA THR A 196 -5.48 14.78 -33.60
C THR A 196 -5.50 15.23 -35.05
N LEU A 197 -6.66 15.24 -35.64
CA LEU A 197 -6.89 15.78 -36.98
C LEU A 197 -8.05 16.77 -36.93
N GLY A 198 -7.77 18.02 -37.28
CA GLY A 198 -8.75 19.10 -37.38
C GLY A 198 -8.74 19.68 -38.81
N LEU A 199 -9.86 19.62 -39.48
CA LEU A 199 -10.02 20.14 -40.82
C LEU A 199 -11.30 20.99 -40.96
N GLY A 200 -11.13 22.31 -41.04
CA GLY A 200 -12.20 23.24 -41.22
C GLY A 200 -13.11 23.40 -39.99
N LEU A 201 -14.21 22.68 -39.96
CA LEU A 201 -15.20 22.75 -38.86
C LEU A 201 -15.30 21.46 -38.02
N ILE A 202 -14.46 20.50 -38.29
CA ILE A 202 -14.47 19.21 -37.56
C ILE A 202 -13.08 18.91 -37.06
N GLU A 203 -12.99 18.50 -35.79
CA GLU A 203 -11.79 17.99 -35.17
C GLU A 203 -12.09 16.62 -34.55
N ALA A 204 -11.15 15.70 -34.69
CA ALA A 204 -11.21 14.40 -34.03
C ALA A 204 -9.84 14.07 -33.42
N ARG A 205 -9.86 13.60 -32.19
CA ARG A 205 -8.69 13.09 -31.47
C ARG A 205 -8.97 11.65 -31.06
N VAL A 206 -8.01 10.79 -31.32
CA VAL A 206 -8.05 9.38 -30.92
C VAL A 206 -6.74 9.04 -30.23
N SER A 207 -6.80 8.40 -29.07
CA SER A 207 -5.61 7.94 -28.36
C SER A 207 -5.84 6.58 -27.72
N ILE A 208 -4.73 5.86 -27.51
CA ILE A 208 -4.65 4.60 -26.76
C ILE A 208 -3.73 4.85 -25.58
N HIS A 209 -4.08 4.29 -24.42
CA HIS A 209 -3.37 4.47 -23.16
C HIS A 209 -2.64 3.17 -22.77
N PRO A 210 -1.33 3.03 -23.06
CA PRO A 210 -0.57 1.81 -22.75
C PRO A 210 -0.53 1.48 -21.25
N VAL A 211 -0.54 2.50 -20.39
CA VAL A 211 -0.57 2.30 -18.93
C VAL A 211 -1.92 1.69 -18.52
N ASP A 212 -3.02 2.15 -19.10
CA ASP A 212 -4.37 1.62 -18.82
C ASP A 212 -4.54 0.20 -19.35
N ILE A 213 -3.90 -0.13 -20.49
CA ILE A 213 -3.83 -1.51 -20.97
C ILE A 213 -3.11 -2.40 -19.96
N LEU A 214 -1.97 -1.94 -19.45
CA LEU A 214 -1.19 -2.68 -18.46
C LEU A 214 -1.96 -2.85 -17.16
N ASP A 215 -2.63 -1.80 -16.70
CA ASP A 215 -3.48 -1.82 -15.50
C ASP A 215 -4.65 -2.78 -15.67
N ALA A 216 -5.37 -2.73 -16.80
CA ALA A 216 -6.44 -3.67 -17.13
C ALA A 216 -5.95 -5.14 -17.13
N VAL A 217 -4.79 -5.41 -17.70
CA VAL A 217 -4.22 -6.78 -17.74
C VAL A 217 -3.82 -7.24 -16.33
N LEU A 218 -3.13 -6.41 -15.57
CA LEU A 218 -2.70 -6.75 -14.20
C LEU A 218 -3.87 -6.80 -13.23
N GLY A 219 -4.90 -6.03 -13.47
CA GLY A 219 -6.13 -6.07 -12.73
C GLY A 219 -6.82 -7.44 -12.74
N PHE A 220 -6.67 -8.25 -13.78
CA PHE A 220 -7.11 -9.65 -13.75
C PHE A 220 -6.38 -10.49 -12.69
N PHE A 221 -5.20 -10.06 -12.27
CA PHE A 221 -4.42 -10.67 -11.20
C PHE A 221 -4.55 -9.92 -9.88
N PHE A 222 -5.57 -9.06 -9.72
CA PHE A 222 -5.81 -8.22 -8.54
C PHE A 222 -4.68 -7.23 -8.24
N ILE A 223 -3.92 -6.82 -9.26
CA ILE A 223 -2.89 -5.80 -9.13
C ILE A 223 -3.42 -4.53 -9.78
N ASP A 224 -3.68 -3.50 -8.98
CA ASP A 224 -4.14 -2.19 -9.40
C ASP A 224 -2.96 -1.21 -9.36
N ILE A 225 -2.47 -0.79 -10.54
CA ILE A 225 -1.35 0.16 -10.67
C ILE A 225 -1.83 1.59 -10.43
N LYS A 226 -3.01 1.94 -10.96
CA LYS A 226 -3.56 3.29 -10.87
C LYS A 226 -4.19 3.57 -9.50
N GLY A 227 -4.61 2.53 -8.76
CA GLY A 227 -5.28 2.66 -7.47
C GLY A 227 -6.66 3.33 -7.62
N ASP A 228 -7.37 3.03 -8.73
CA ASP A 228 -8.67 3.61 -9.05
C ASP A 228 -9.81 2.58 -9.03
N ASP A 229 -9.54 1.35 -8.59
CA ASP A 229 -10.54 0.31 -8.40
C ASP A 229 -11.65 0.77 -7.44
N LEU A 230 -12.89 0.41 -7.77
CA LEU A 230 -14.06 0.75 -6.97
C LEU A 230 -14.04 0.01 -5.64
N THR A 231 -14.28 0.74 -4.54
CA THR A 231 -14.50 0.21 -3.20
C THR A 231 -15.90 0.57 -2.72
N PHE A 232 -16.43 -0.11 -1.69
CA PHE A 232 -17.72 0.26 -1.12
C PHE A 232 -17.74 1.68 -0.52
N GLU A 233 -16.58 2.25 -0.23
CA GLU A 233 -16.47 3.64 0.23
C GLU A 233 -16.87 4.65 -0.85
N ASN A 234 -16.67 4.30 -2.12
CA ASN A 234 -17.04 5.15 -3.26
C ASN A 234 -18.57 5.30 -3.42
N PHE A 235 -19.37 4.50 -2.71
CA PHE A 235 -20.83 4.51 -2.79
C PHE A 235 -21.51 5.05 -1.53
N LYS A 236 -20.74 5.57 -0.56
CA LYS A 236 -21.24 6.29 0.62
C LYS A 236 -21.34 7.79 0.35
#